data_40789666b609feb92eea16cd8d83d023
#
_entry.id   40789666b609feb92eea16cd8d83d023
#
_cell.length_a   1.000
_cell.length_b   1.000
_cell.length_c   1.000
_cell.angle_alpha   90.00
_cell.angle_beta   90.00
_cell.angle_gamma   90.00
#
_symmetry.space_group_name_H-M   'P 1'
#
loop_
_entity.id
_entity.type
_entity.pdbx_description
1 polymer ?
#
loop_
_entity_poly.entity_id
_entity_poly.type
_entity_poly.pdbx_seq_one_letter_code
_entity_poly.pdbx_strand_id
1 'polypeptide(L)'
;MDMEELGDIVELFKEEVTERLSRIEDELVNRDGQDIELIYREFHTIKGTAQMLGFENYSKAAHRVEDVVKPLWKQNLSLPQYIIPRLLKVLDIFREKLGKDLTQEDLEKIEKILSGQEEEKVAEEKSYVIEITTELDEKLIEDAWEFAKKALFHAFRNYYDDKELFENLQAVTNSLREIYWRLQTIPLKDVLRGFDRLVYEEATREGKKVRFELDTSDVRVKKKIASAIRNALVHIVKNAVVHGIEPPQERINLGKNEEGIVRISSWVEGRKIVITVEDDGKGIDFERIKEKLIQMGREVPQNEKELVQIIFDPFFSTKEKADLGGGRGVGLSSVKTFIESAGGSIGVETEKGKGSRFIIELPSTKVWEKVMILRSGISTYAVRILDVKNVKLYEGEENCIPSGQFEVVLKNGACYRFDTKVVEGEFVVLENPFKIFDNVAFWIDFLGMPIPVFKS
;
A
#
# COMPACT_ATOMS: atom_id res chain seq x y z
N MET A 1 12.68 39.67 36.38
CA MET A 1 12.21 38.33 36.18
C MET A 1 13.34 37.43 36.59
N ASP A 2 13.18 36.68 37.71
CA ASP A 2 14.20 35.79 38.24
C ASP A 2 14.47 34.61 37.29
N MET A 3 15.69 34.05 37.32
CA MET A 3 16.04 32.90 36.43
C MET A 3 15.16 31.69 36.68
N GLU A 4 14.57 31.56 37.86
CA GLU A 4 13.65 30.49 38.25
C GLU A 4 12.26 30.68 37.59
N GLU A 5 11.73 31.92 37.59
CA GLU A 5 10.49 32.29 36.90
C GLU A 5 10.60 32.08 35.36
N LEU A 6 11.77 32.36 34.77
CA LEU A 6 12.00 32.13 33.35
C LEU A 6 12.03 30.65 33.00
N GLY A 7 12.58 29.81 33.91
CA GLY A 7 12.58 28.35 33.76
C GLY A 7 11.18 27.75 33.73
N ASP A 8 10.33 28.18 34.66
CA ASP A 8 8.92 27.70 34.75
C ASP A 8 8.10 28.09 33.53
N ILE A 9 8.30 29.31 32.99
CA ILE A 9 7.61 29.76 31.79
C ILE A 9 8.04 28.98 30.55
N VAL A 10 9.32 28.66 30.42
CA VAL A 10 9.83 27.83 29.31
C VAL A 10 9.30 26.41 29.41
N GLU A 11 9.15 25.86 30.63
CA GLU A 11 8.58 24.52 30.79
C GLU A 11 7.08 24.49 30.42
N LEU A 12 6.33 25.49 30.83
CA LEU A 12 4.93 25.65 30.43
C LEU A 12 4.78 25.77 28.89
N PHE A 13 5.69 26.50 28.25
CA PHE A 13 5.73 26.58 26.77
C PHE A 13 5.97 25.23 26.13
N LYS A 14 6.89 24.43 26.66
CA LYS A 14 7.14 23.08 26.14
C LYS A 14 5.92 22.19 26.22
N GLU A 15 5.23 22.21 27.37
CA GLU A 15 4.01 21.41 27.56
C GLU A 15 2.92 21.85 26.56
N GLU A 16 2.65 23.15 26.45
CA GLU A 16 1.64 23.69 25.56
C GLU A 16 1.95 23.38 24.09
N VAL A 17 3.18 23.63 23.66
CA VAL A 17 3.58 23.37 22.25
C VAL A 17 3.54 21.89 21.94
N THR A 18 3.97 21.02 22.86
CA THR A 18 3.90 19.56 22.68
C THR A 18 2.48 19.07 22.46
N GLU A 19 1.53 19.59 23.24
CA GLU A 19 0.11 19.24 23.09
C GLU A 19 -0.43 19.69 21.71
N ARG A 20 -0.11 20.91 21.28
CA ARG A 20 -0.52 21.47 20.00
C ARG A 20 0.06 20.71 18.81
N LEU A 21 1.36 20.41 18.84
CA LEU A 21 2.02 19.62 17.80
C LEU A 21 1.42 18.22 17.71
N SER A 22 0.99 17.64 18.85
CA SER A 22 0.34 16.32 18.86
C SER A 22 -1.05 16.37 18.24
N ARG A 23 -1.81 17.44 18.43
CA ARG A 23 -3.12 17.63 17.76
C ARG A 23 -2.98 17.81 16.26
N ILE A 24 -1.99 18.61 15.82
CA ILE A 24 -1.71 18.78 14.39
C ILE A 24 -1.31 17.44 13.76
N GLU A 25 -0.44 16.67 14.41
CA GLU A 25 -0.03 15.37 13.91
C GLU A 25 -1.20 14.39 13.81
N ASP A 26 -2.09 14.36 14.82
CA ASP A 26 -3.28 13.52 14.79
C ASP A 26 -4.18 13.87 13.61
N GLU A 27 -4.35 15.17 13.34
CA GLU A 27 -5.12 15.64 12.19
C GLU A 27 -4.47 15.27 10.85
N LEU A 28 -3.13 15.39 10.74
CA LEU A 28 -2.40 15.06 9.52
C LEU A 28 -2.35 13.55 9.25
N VAL A 29 -2.20 12.73 10.29
CA VAL A 29 -1.98 11.27 10.16
C VAL A 29 -3.29 10.50 10.13
N ASN A 30 -4.26 10.85 11.01
CA ASN A 30 -5.46 10.06 11.21
C ASN A 30 -6.67 10.61 10.45
N ARG A 31 -6.62 11.86 9.98
CA ARG A 31 -7.71 12.53 9.28
C ARG A 31 -7.31 13.15 7.94
N ASP A 32 -6.09 12.82 7.45
CA ASP A 32 -5.56 13.32 6.17
C ASP A 32 -5.59 14.86 6.03
N GLY A 33 -5.51 15.58 7.15
CA GLY A 33 -5.53 17.05 7.16
C GLY A 33 -6.87 17.65 6.70
N GLN A 34 -7.99 17.01 7.00
CA GLN A 34 -9.33 17.51 6.63
C GLN A 34 -9.68 18.79 7.35
N ASP A 35 -9.30 18.94 8.62
CA ASP A 35 -9.52 20.16 9.39
C ASP A 35 -8.33 21.14 9.29
N ILE A 36 -8.25 21.80 8.14
CA ILE A 36 -7.21 22.82 7.89
C ILE A 36 -7.32 24.00 8.87
N GLU A 37 -8.52 24.34 9.32
CA GLU A 37 -8.72 25.40 10.30
C GLU A 37 -8.06 25.07 11.63
N LEU A 38 -8.14 23.83 12.09
CA LEU A 38 -7.44 23.36 13.28
C LEU A 38 -5.94 23.52 13.11
N ILE A 39 -5.36 23.02 12.01
CA ILE A 39 -3.92 23.12 11.74
C ILE A 39 -3.47 24.60 11.75
N TYR A 40 -4.21 25.47 11.09
CA TYR A 40 -3.91 26.91 11.06
C TYR A 40 -3.96 27.52 12.46
N ARG A 41 -5.00 27.24 13.25
CA ARG A 41 -5.19 27.80 14.60
C ARG A 41 -4.09 27.35 15.56
N GLU A 42 -3.70 26.07 15.52
CA GLU A 42 -2.64 25.55 16.39
C GLU A 42 -1.30 26.21 16.06
N PHE A 43 -0.92 26.37 14.77
CA PHE A 43 0.31 27.10 14.41
C PHE A 43 0.24 28.58 14.74
N HIS A 44 -0.93 29.22 14.61
CA HIS A 44 -1.14 30.60 15.00
C HIS A 44 -0.88 30.81 16.49
N THR A 45 -1.31 29.89 17.32
CA THR A 45 -1.07 29.96 18.77
C THR A 45 0.40 29.69 19.10
N ILE A 46 1.02 28.67 18.48
CA ILE A 46 2.48 28.40 18.64
C ILE A 46 3.30 29.65 18.28
N LYS A 47 2.96 30.32 17.19
CA LYS A 47 3.61 31.59 16.80
C LYS A 47 3.51 32.63 17.88
N GLY A 48 2.31 32.86 18.42
CA GLY A 48 2.06 33.88 19.46
C GLY A 48 2.81 33.58 20.77
N THR A 49 2.78 32.34 21.25
CA THR A 49 3.48 31.93 22.48
C THR A 49 5.00 31.99 22.32
N ALA A 50 5.54 31.55 21.16
CA ALA A 50 6.97 31.69 20.86
C ALA A 50 7.42 33.17 20.85
N GLN A 51 6.62 34.04 20.27
CA GLN A 51 6.94 35.50 20.22
C GLN A 51 6.95 36.13 21.61
N MET A 52 6.05 35.73 22.50
CA MET A 52 6.01 36.24 23.88
C MET A 52 7.27 35.85 24.68
N LEU A 53 7.87 34.70 24.36
CA LEU A 53 9.11 34.24 25.01
C LEU A 53 10.39 34.74 24.33
N GLY A 54 10.28 35.51 23.26
CA GLY A 54 11.42 36.00 22.50
C GLY A 54 12.06 34.96 21.59
N PHE A 55 11.39 33.84 21.32
CA PHE A 55 11.81 32.83 20.35
C PHE A 55 11.45 33.27 18.95
N GLU A 56 12.24 34.20 18.39
CA GLU A 56 11.91 34.87 17.13
C GLU A 56 11.89 33.95 15.95
N ASN A 57 12.86 33.04 15.84
CA ASN A 57 12.93 32.10 14.71
C ASN A 57 11.87 31.03 14.81
N TYR A 58 11.53 30.57 16.02
CA TYR A 58 10.43 29.66 16.24
C TYR A 58 9.09 30.27 15.79
N SER A 59 8.87 31.54 16.14
CA SER A 59 7.69 32.30 15.70
C SER A 59 7.66 32.51 14.18
N LYS A 60 8.81 32.82 13.54
CA LYS A 60 8.93 32.92 12.08
C LYS A 60 8.63 31.58 11.38
N ALA A 61 9.14 30.48 11.91
CA ALA A 61 8.88 29.15 11.36
C ALA A 61 7.39 28.79 11.41
N ALA A 62 6.73 29.04 12.53
CA ALA A 62 5.28 28.83 12.65
C ALA A 62 4.50 29.73 11.66
N HIS A 63 4.93 30.97 11.45
CA HIS A 63 4.33 31.86 10.46
C HIS A 63 4.49 31.34 9.02
N ARG A 64 5.64 30.72 8.67
CA ARG A 64 5.84 30.10 7.34
C ARG A 64 4.85 28.97 7.09
N VAL A 65 4.55 28.18 8.11
CA VAL A 65 3.50 27.15 7.98
C VAL A 65 2.11 27.79 7.79
N GLU A 66 1.80 28.84 8.55
CA GLU A 66 0.55 29.60 8.34
C GLU A 66 0.41 30.10 6.89
N ASP A 67 1.50 30.61 6.29
CA ASP A 67 1.49 31.13 4.92
C ASP A 67 1.13 30.04 3.89
N VAL A 68 1.46 28.77 4.18
CA VAL A 68 1.11 27.63 3.33
C VAL A 68 -0.34 27.19 3.56
N VAL A 69 -0.78 27.13 4.82
CA VAL A 69 -2.08 26.54 5.19
C VAL A 69 -3.24 27.55 5.05
N LYS A 70 -3.01 28.83 5.36
CA LYS A 70 -4.03 29.88 5.35
C LYS A 70 -4.75 30.11 4.02
N PRO A 71 -4.07 30.11 2.85
CA PRO A 71 -4.75 30.24 1.56
C PRO A 71 -5.72 29.09 1.30
N LEU A 72 -5.34 27.86 1.67
CA LEU A 72 -6.16 26.64 1.51
C LEU A 72 -7.41 26.74 2.38
N TRP A 73 -7.24 27.08 3.66
CA TRP A 73 -8.37 27.30 4.57
C TRP A 73 -9.35 28.37 4.06
N LYS A 74 -8.84 29.55 3.63
CA LYS A 74 -9.70 30.63 3.14
C LYS A 74 -10.49 30.28 1.90
N GLN A 75 -9.98 29.39 1.06
CA GLN A 75 -10.63 28.92 -0.17
C GLN A 75 -11.46 27.66 0.05
N ASN A 76 -11.55 27.16 1.28
CA ASN A 76 -12.23 25.92 1.64
C ASN A 76 -11.75 24.70 0.81
N LEU A 77 -10.44 24.66 0.52
CA LEU A 77 -9.79 23.57 -0.20
C LEU A 77 -9.28 22.54 0.80
N SER A 78 -9.13 21.29 0.37
CA SER A 78 -8.46 20.24 1.16
C SER A 78 -6.94 20.43 1.17
N LEU A 79 -6.28 19.92 2.21
CA LEU A 79 -4.81 19.93 2.28
C LEU A 79 -4.25 18.98 1.20
N PRO A 80 -3.40 19.47 0.28
CA PRO A 80 -2.79 18.62 -0.74
C PRO A 80 -1.95 17.50 -0.10
N GLN A 81 -2.10 16.28 -0.58
CA GLN A 81 -1.44 15.10 -0.03
C GLN A 81 0.10 15.21 0.04
N TYR A 82 0.71 15.96 -0.87
CA TYR A 82 2.17 16.18 -0.88
C TYR A 82 2.64 17.13 0.23
N ILE A 83 1.75 17.92 0.83
CA ILE A 83 2.09 18.85 1.92
C ILE A 83 2.14 18.10 3.26
N ILE A 84 1.35 17.06 3.46
CA ILE A 84 1.28 16.30 4.71
C ILE A 84 2.66 15.80 5.17
N PRO A 85 3.46 15.09 4.34
CA PRO A 85 4.80 14.65 4.74
C PRO A 85 5.76 15.81 5.06
N ARG A 86 5.59 16.95 4.38
CA ARG A 86 6.40 18.16 4.63
C ARG A 86 6.06 18.77 5.99
N LEU A 87 4.78 18.88 6.30
CA LEU A 87 4.33 19.37 7.61
C LEU A 87 4.80 18.45 8.73
N LEU A 88 4.73 17.13 8.56
CA LEU A 88 5.24 16.16 9.54
C LEU A 88 6.74 16.36 9.82
N LYS A 89 7.57 16.54 8.78
CA LYS A 89 9.00 16.87 8.96
C LYS A 89 9.22 18.18 9.68
N VAL A 90 8.38 19.16 9.44
CA VAL A 90 8.44 20.45 10.15
C VAL A 90 8.08 20.26 11.62
N LEU A 91 7.04 19.45 11.96
CA LEU A 91 6.69 19.12 13.34
C LEU A 91 7.86 18.46 14.08
N ASP A 92 8.63 17.60 13.42
CA ASP A 92 9.81 16.96 14.00
C ASP A 92 10.88 17.99 14.41
N ILE A 93 11.15 18.99 13.56
CA ILE A 93 12.07 20.08 13.87
C ILE A 93 11.57 20.90 15.05
N PHE A 94 10.27 21.23 15.10
CA PHE A 94 9.68 21.94 16.22
C PHE A 94 9.81 21.17 17.53
N ARG A 95 9.64 19.84 17.51
CA ARG A 95 9.82 18.97 18.69
C ARG A 95 11.27 18.89 19.16
N GLU A 96 12.21 18.74 18.21
CA GLU A 96 13.64 18.64 18.54
C GLU A 96 14.15 19.88 19.26
N LYS A 97 13.59 21.06 18.95
CA LYS A 97 14.04 22.36 19.48
C LYS A 97 13.11 22.93 20.58
N LEU A 98 12.26 22.10 21.18
CA LEU A 98 11.37 22.52 22.27
C LEU A 98 12.13 23.20 23.42
N GLY A 99 11.70 24.40 23.80
CA GLY A 99 12.28 25.17 24.89
C GLY A 99 13.56 25.93 24.53
N LYS A 100 13.92 25.97 23.24
CA LYS A 100 15.00 26.79 22.70
C LYS A 100 14.51 27.46 21.42
N ASP A 101 15.10 28.62 21.08
CA ASP A 101 14.81 29.21 19.78
C ASP A 101 15.47 28.39 18.65
N LEU A 102 14.86 28.40 17.48
CA LEU A 102 15.40 27.81 16.26
C LEU A 102 16.64 28.59 15.83
N THR A 103 17.60 27.90 15.23
CA THR A 103 18.72 28.56 14.56
C THR A 103 18.28 29.10 13.19
N GLN A 104 19.08 29.98 12.61
CA GLN A 104 18.84 30.45 11.25
C GLN A 104 18.89 29.28 10.23
N GLU A 105 19.74 28.29 10.48
CA GLU A 105 19.86 27.07 9.67
C GLU A 105 18.59 26.20 9.75
N ASP A 106 18.00 26.06 10.95
CA ASP A 106 16.73 25.36 11.14
C ASP A 106 15.58 26.06 10.37
N LEU A 107 15.55 27.39 10.38
CA LEU A 107 14.56 28.17 9.65
C LEU A 107 14.69 27.99 8.14
N GLU A 108 15.91 28.08 7.61
CA GLU A 108 16.18 27.81 6.18
C GLU A 108 15.81 26.39 5.78
N LYS A 109 16.05 25.41 6.66
CA LYS A 109 15.65 24.01 6.45
C LYS A 109 14.13 23.88 6.38
N ILE A 110 13.39 24.52 7.29
CA ILE A 110 11.93 24.52 7.26
C ILE A 110 11.40 25.16 5.97
N GLU A 111 11.98 26.27 5.52
CA GLU A 111 11.59 26.92 4.27
C GLU A 111 11.83 26.03 3.04
N LYS A 112 12.96 25.31 3.01
CA LYS A 112 13.26 24.34 1.95
C LYS A 112 12.29 23.14 1.96
N ILE A 113 11.94 22.64 3.14
CA ILE A 113 10.96 21.55 3.29
C ILE A 113 9.59 22.02 2.78
N LEU A 114 9.11 23.17 3.20
CA LEU A 114 7.80 23.70 2.81
C LEU A 114 7.72 24.03 1.32
N SER A 115 8.80 24.57 0.73
CA SER A 115 8.89 24.87 -0.71
C SER A 115 9.14 23.63 -1.58
N GLY A 116 9.52 22.49 -0.99
CA GLY A 116 9.87 21.27 -1.73
C GLY A 116 11.31 21.24 -2.28
N GLN A 117 12.13 22.25 -2.01
CA GLN A 117 13.50 22.34 -2.54
C GLN A 117 14.48 21.29 -1.94
N GLU A 118 14.15 20.71 -0.79
CA GLU A 118 14.93 19.58 -0.24
C GLU A 118 14.77 18.28 -1.05
N GLU A 119 13.66 18.15 -1.76
CA GLU A 119 13.42 16.98 -2.64
C GLU A 119 14.19 17.11 -3.96
N GLU A 120 14.49 18.35 -4.42
CA GLU A 120 15.21 18.58 -5.68
C GLU A 120 16.67 18.13 -5.62
N LYS A 121 17.38 18.25 -4.50
CA LYS A 121 18.80 17.81 -4.41
C LYS A 121 18.99 16.29 -4.36
N VAL A 122 17.98 15.54 -3.97
CA VAL A 122 17.97 14.07 -4.04
C VAL A 122 17.37 13.59 -5.37
N ALA A 123 16.61 14.45 -6.04
CA ALA A 123 15.93 14.17 -7.31
C ALA A 123 16.80 14.46 -8.56
N GLU A 124 17.87 15.26 -8.46
CA GLU A 124 18.71 15.60 -9.61
C GLU A 124 19.52 14.41 -10.17
N GLU A 125 19.62 13.27 -9.46
CA GLU A 125 20.24 12.08 -10.02
C GLU A 125 19.29 11.05 -10.64
N LYS A 126 17.96 11.11 -10.44
CA LYS A 126 17.00 10.17 -11.05
C LYS A 126 15.57 10.73 -11.17
N SER A 127 15.40 11.84 -11.83
CA SER A 127 14.07 12.28 -12.24
C SER A 127 13.87 12.06 -13.73
N TYR A 128 13.55 10.81 -14.09
CA TYR A 128 12.70 10.52 -15.23
C TYR A 128 11.51 9.63 -14.79
N VAL A 129 10.87 9.99 -13.70
CA VAL A 129 9.44 9.74 -13.57
C VAL A 129 8.81 11.09 -13.80
N ILE A 130 8.42 11.30 -15.04
CA ILE A 130 7.50 12.35 -15.39
C ILE A 130 6.29 12.17 -14.47
N GLU A 131 6.18 12.97 -13.40
CA GLU A 131 4.91 13.30 -12.79
C GLU A 131 4.12 14.14 -13.80
N ILE A 132 3.82 13.53 -14.94
CA ILE A 132 2.84 14.05 -15.87
C ILE A 132 1.64 13.15 -15.74
N THR A 133 0.90 13.35 -14.67
CA THR A 133 -0.56 13.21 -14.71
C THR A 133 -1.10 13.98 -13.53
N THR A 134 -1.62 15.14 -13.81
CA THR A 134 -2.54 15.81 -12.92
C THR A 134 -3.77 14.91 -12.74
N GLU A 135 -4.51 15.05 -11.65
CA GLU A 135 -5.81 14.34 -11.48
C GLU A 135 -6.71 14.49 -12.72
N LEU A 136 -6.55 15.59 -13.46
CA LEU A 136 -7.25 15.87 -14.71
C LEU A 136 -6.85 14.90 -15.81
N ASP A 137 -5.57 14.54 -15.92
CA ASP A 137 -5.09 13.61 -16.98
C ASP A 137 -5.52 12.18 -16.66
N GLU A 138 -5.53 11.78 -15.39
CA GLU A 138 -6.05 10.47 -14.96
C GLU A 138 -7.54 10.36 -15.28
N LYS A 139 -8.32 11.40 -15.01
CA LYS A 139 -9.75 11.45 -15.31
C LYS A 139 -10.03 11.45 -16.80
N LEU A 140 -9.26 12.18 -17.61
CA LEU A 140 -9.40 12.16 -19.08
C LEU A 140 -9.16 10.77 -19.67
N ILE A 141 -8.19 10.03 -19.14
CA ILE A 141 -7.90 8.66 -19.59
C ILE A 141 -8.99 7.69 -19.12
N GLU A 142 -9.52 7.87 -17.91
CA GLU A 142 -10.66 7.12 -17.42
C GLU A 142 -11.90 7.34 -18.30
N ASP A 143 -12.22 8.59 -18.62
CA ASP A 143 -13.34 8.96 -19.51
C ASP A 143 -13.14 8.39 -20.92
N ALA A 144 -11.92 8.45 -21.47
CA ALA A 144 -11.58 7.86 -22.76
C ALA A 144 -11.73 6.32 -22.75
N TRP A 145 -11.32 5.68 -21.67
CA TRP A 145 -11.50 4.25 -21.43
C TRP A 145 -12.98 3.85 -21.37
N GLU A 146 -13.80 4.60 -20.62
CA GLU A 146 -15.24 4.38 -20.54
C GLU A 146 -15.93 4.58 -21.89
N PHE A 147 -15.51 5.59 -22.66
CA PHE A 147 -16.02 5.82 -24.00
C PHE A 147 -15.64 4.67 -24.95
N ALA A 148 -14.38 4.22 -24.91
CA ALA A 148 -13.92 3.11 -25.75
C ALA A 148 -14.68 1.80 -25.41
N LYS A 149 -14.97 1.53 -24.15
CA LYS A 149 -15.80 0.38 -23.73
C LYS A 149 -17.21 0.46 -24.32
N LYS A 150 -17.84 1.64 -24.25
CA LYS A 150 -19.18 1.84 -24.82
C LYS A 150 -19.19 1.68 -26.34
N ALA A 151 -18.18 2.21 -27.03
CA ALA A 151 -18.03 2.07 -28.47
C ALA A 151 -17.83 0.61 -28.89
N LEU A 152 -16.96 -0.11 -28.19
CA LEU A 152 -16.72 -1.54 -28.43
C LEU A 152 -17.98 -2.37 -28.16
N PHE A 153 -18.73 -2.05 -27.10
CA PHE A 153 -20.01 -2.69 -26.82
C PHE A 153 -21.06 -2.43 -27.91
N HIS A 154 -21.13 -1.18 -28.40
CA HIS A 154 -22.05 -0.84 -29.47
C HIS A 154 -21.70 -1.58 -30.76
N ALA A 155 -20.42 -1.64 -31.13
CA ALA A 155 -19.94 -2.41 -32.28
C ALA A 155 -20.27 -3.91 -32.11
N PHE A 156 -20.02 -4.46 -30.94
CA PHE A 156 -20.34 -5.82 -30.59
C PHE A 156 -21.85 -6.14 -30.78
N ARG A 157 -22.71 -5.24 -30.34
CA ARG A 157 -24.17 -5.45 -30.40
C ARG A 157 -24.75 -5.34 -31.82
N ASN A 158 -24.20 -4.40 -32.60
CA ASN A 158 -24.82 -4.01 -33.86
C ASN A 158 -24.01 -4.40 -35.10
N TYR A 159 -22.72 -4.63 -34.95
CA TYR A 159 -21.77 -4.83 -36.07
C TYR A 159 -20.79 -5.98 -35.78
N TYR A 160 -21.25 -7.04 -35.09
CA TYR A 160 -20.37 -8.14 -34.70
C TYR A 160 -19.81 -8.93 -35.91
N ASP A 161 -20.44 -8.84 -37.09
CA ASP A 161 -19.97 -9.44 -38.32
C ASP A 161 -18.80 -8.65 -38.96
N ASP A 162 -18.60 -7.38 -38.58
CA ASP A 162 -17.45 -6.58 -38.99
C ASP A 162 -16.24 -6.86 -38.10
N LYS A 163 -15.52 -7.90 -38.48
CA LYS A 163 -14.37 -8.40 -37.75
C LYS A 163 -13.25 -7.35 -37.61
N GLU A 164 -13.01 -6.58 -38.69
CA GLU A 164 -11.95 -5.56 -38.70
C GLU A 164 -12.27 -4.41 -37.75
N LEU A 165 -13.51 -3.91 -37.79
CA LEU A 165 -13.96 -2.88 -36.83
C LEU A 165 -13.84 -3.35 -35.40
N PHE A 166 -14.24 -4.58 -35.13
CA PHE A 166 -14.18 -5.15 -33.78
C PHE A 166 -12.73 -5.32 -33.27
N GLU A 167 -11.84 -5.86 -34.10
CA GLU A 167 -10.42 -6.04 -33.75
C GLU A 167 -9.73 -4.68 -33.49
N ASN A 168 -10.00 -3.66 -34.30
CA ASN A 168 -9.47 -2.32 -34.14
C ASN A 168 -9.96 -1.65 -32.83
N LEU A 169 -11.27 -1.71 -32.56
CA LEU A 169 -11.82 -1.18 -31.31
C LEU A 169 -11.30 -1.93 -30.07
N GLN A 170 -11.12 -3.23 -30.16
CA GLN A 170 -10.53 -4.04 -29.09
C GLN A 170 -9.07 -3.65 -28.84
N ALA A 171 -8.28 -3.42 -29.89
CA ALA A 171 -6.90 -2.98 -29.75
C ALA A 171 -6.80 -1.61 -29.06
N VAL A 172 -7.63 -0.63 -29.47
CA VAL A 172 -7.70 0.69 -28.83
C VAL A 172 -8.12 0.57 -27.36
N THR A 173 -9.16 -0.21 -27.09
CA THR A 173 -9.66 -0.42 -25.72
C THR A 173 -8.59 -1.07 -24.84
N ASN A 174 -7.86 -2.05 -25.36
CA ASN A 174 -6.76 -2.70 -24.62
C ASN A 174 -5.61 -1.73 -24.35
N SER A 175 -5.26 -0.87 -25.29
CA SER A 175 -4.21 0.14 -25.13
C SER A 175 -4.58 1.17 -24.05
N LEU A 176 -5.80 1.71 -24.11
CA LEU A 176 -6.31 2.65 -23.11
C LEU A 176 -6.36 2.01 -21.72
N ARG A 177 -6.80 0.76 -21.63
CA ARG A 177 -6.81 -0.01 -20.40
C ARG A 177 -5.41 -0.19 -19.81
N GLU A 178 -4.41 -0.50 -20.63
CA GLU A 178 -3.03 -0.66 -20.17
C GLU A 178 -2.47 0.66 -19.64
N ILE A 179 -2.75 1.78 -20.32
CA ILE A 179 -2.35 3.11 -19.88
C ILE A 179 -3.01 3.43 -18.55
N TYR A 180 -4.33 3.28 -18.43
CA TYR A 180 -5.07 3.52 -17.21
C TYR A 180 -4.52 2.69 -16.04
N TRP A 181 -4.29 1.40 -16.27
CA TRP A 181 -3.72 0.53 -15.24
C TRP A 181 -2.32 0.96 -14.80
N ARG A 182 -1.46 1.37 -15.73
CA ARG A 182 -0.12 1.88 -15.39
C ARG A 182 -0.18 3.16 -14.58
N LEU A 183 -1.15 4.02 -14.83
CA LEU A 183 -1.37 5.25 -14.08
C LEU A 183 -1.83 4.97 -12.65
N GLN A 184 -2.68 3.97 -12.45
CA GLN A 184 -3.20 3.60 -11.14
C GLN A 184 -2.25 2.74 -10.30
N THR A 185 -1.15 2.27 -10.86
CA THR A 185 -0.24 1.36 -10.19
C THR A 185 1.21 1.83 -10.24
N ILE A 186 2.00 1.35 -9.29
CA ILE A 186 3.44 1.57 -9.21
C ILE A 186 4.16 0.22 -9.09
N PRO A 187 5.32 0.01 -9.74
CA PRO A 187 6.13 -1.18 -9.53
C PRO A 187 6.52 -1.32 -8.06
N LEU A 188 6.41 -2.52 -7.50
CA LEU A 188 6.78 -2.76 -6.10
C LEU A 188 8.25 -2.44 -5.84
N LYS A 189 9.13 -2.69 -6.81
CA LYS A 189 10.55 -2.30 -6.73
C LYS A 189 10.76 -0.80 -6.47
N ASP A 190 9.85 0.07 -6.98
CA ASP A 190 9.93 1.51 -6.75
C ASP A 190 9.44 1.87 -5.33
N VAL A 191 8.46 1.14 -4.79
CA VAL A 191 8.03 1.25 -3.39
C VAL A 191 9.16 0.87 -2.44
N LEU A 192 10.00 -0.09 -2.83
CA LEU A 192 11.14 -0.62 -2.05
C LEU A 192 12.44 0.16 -2.26
N ARG A 193 12.42 1.23 -3.04
CA ARG A 193 13.62 2.05 -3.28
C ARG A 193 14.18 2.60 -1.96
N GLY A 194 15.50 2.42 -1.74
CA GLY A 194 16.21 2.87 -0.54
C GLY A 194 16.14 1.90 0.65
N PHE A 195 15.61 0.70 0.50
CA PHE A 195 15.63 -0.32 1.57
C PHE A 195 17.04 -0.87 1.82
N ASP A 196 17.88 -0.95 0.81
CA ASP A 196 19.31 -1.24 0.93
C ASP A 196 20.01 -0.28 1.89
N ARG A 197 19.78 1.01 1.72
CA ARG A 197 20.29 2.05 2.61
C ARG A 197 19.71 1.95 4.01
N LEU A 198 18.39 1.72 4.13
CA LEU A 198 17.73 1.52 5.42
C LEU A 198 18.37 0.38 6.22
N VAL A 199 18.58 -0.78 5.58
CA VAL A 199 19.21 -1.95 6.23
C VAL A 199 20.65 -1.63 6.65
N TYR A 200 21.42 -0.96 5.79
CA TYR A 200 22.78 -0.58 6.09
C TYR A 200 22.87 0.40 7.29
N GLU A 201 22.04 1.43 7.33
CA GLU A 201 22.02 2.42 8.41
C GLU A 201 21.61 1.77 9.74
N GLU A 202 20.56 0.93 9.75
CA GLU A 202 20.11 0.22 10.94
C GLU A 202 21.16 -0.80 11.41
N ALA A 203 21.76 -1.56 10.52
CA ALA A 203 22.80 -2.53 10.84
C ALA A 203 24.05 -1.85 11.44
N THR A 204 24.47 -0.73 10.86
CA THR A 204 25.61 0.05 11.38
C THR A 204 25.33 0.59 12.77
N ARG A 205 24.12 1.11 13.03
CA ARG A 205 23.71 1.60 14.34
C ARG A 205 23.74 0.50 15.42
N GLU A 206 23.35 -0.70 15.05
CA GLU A 206 23.31 -1.87 15.94
C GLU A 206 24.66 -2.63 16.01
N GLY A 207 25.68 -2.19 15.29
CA GLY A 207 27.00 -2.86 15.23
C GLY A 207 26.94 -4.25 14.57
N LYS A 208 26.00 -4.44 13.62
CA LYS A 208 25.77 -5.70 12.94
C LYS A 208 26.24 -5.65 11.48
N LYS A 209 26.50 -6.82 10.91
CA LYS A 209 26.78 -6.99 9.48
C LYS A 209 25.58 -7.65 8.84
N VAL A 210 24.93 -6.95 7.91
CA VAL A 210 23.71 -7.45 7.26
C VAL A 210 23.77 -7.18 5.77
N ARG A 211 23.49 -8.22 4.97
CA ARG A 211 23.32 -8.13 3.52
C ARG A 211 21.83 -8.07 3.20
N PHE A 212 21.46 -7.12 2.37
CA PHE A 212 20.10 -6.99 1.86
C PHE A 212 19.99 -7.62 0.48
N GLU A 213 18.96 -8.45 0.28
CA GLU A 213 18.65 -9.09 -0.99
C GLU A 213 17.23 -8.73 -1.41
N LEU A 214 17.07 -8.31 -2.67
CA LEU A 214 15.77 -7.95 -3.25
C LEU A 214 15.50 -8.82 -4.48
N ASP A 215 14.52 -9.69 -4.38
CA ASP A 215 14.05 -10.55 -5.47
C ASP A 215 12.57 -10.29 -5.74
N THR A 216 12.30 -9.29 -6.57
CA THR A 216 10.94 -8.90 -6.95
C THR A 216 10.70 -9.19 -8.42
N SER A 217 9.70 -9.99 -8.72
CA SER A 217 9.16 -10.11 -10.07
C SER A 217 8.50 -8.77 -10.49
N ASP A 218 8.00 -8.68 -11.73
CA ASP A 218 7.30 -7.47 -12.23
C ASP A 218 5.92 -7.30 -11.57
N VAL A 219 5.94 -7.15 -10.23
CA VAL A 219 4.75 -6.92 -9.41
C VAL A 219 4.47 -5.43 -9.33
N ARG A 220 3.20 -5.07 -9.55
CA ARG A 220 2.73 -3.70 -9.41
C ARG A 220 1.61 -3.64 -8.37
N VAL A 221 1.59 -2.58 -7.56
CA VAL A 221 0.59 -2.33 -6.52
C VAL A 221 -0.16 -1.03 -6.80
N LYS A 222 -1.39 -0.90 -6.30
CA LYS A 222 -2.14 0.36 -6.46
C LYS A 222 -1.41 1.50 -5.75
N LYS A 223 -1.30 2.67 -6.39
CA LYS A 223 -0.63 3.85 -5.81
C LYS A 223 -1.19 4.20 -4.43
N LYS A 224 -2.51 4.15 -4.27
CA LYS A 224 -3.20 4.49 -3.01
C LYS A 224 -2.83 3.63 -1.79
N ILE A 225 -2.31 2.42 -2.00
CA ILE A 225 -1.87 1.52 -0.91
C ILE A 225 -0.34 1.40 -0.82
N ALA A 226 0.40 2.05 -1.74
CA ALA A 226 1.85 1.93 -1.80
C ALA A 226 2.55 2.42 -0.53
N SER A 227 2.08 3.53 0.05
CA SER A 227 2.61 4.07 1.32
C SER A 227 2.34 3.13 2.50
N ALA A 228 1.15 2.55 2.60
CA ALA A 228 0.83 1.57 3.64
C ALA A 228 1.72 0.33 3.55
N ILE A 229 1.93 -0.19 2.33
CA ILE A 229 2.84 -1.31 2.07
C ILE A 229 4.27 -0.94 2.47
N ARG A 230 4.76 0.24 2.04
CA ARG A 230 6.10 0.71 2.39
C ARG A 230 6.28 0.80 3.89
N ASN A 231 5.36 1.43 4.61
CA ASN A 231 5.42 1.58 6.06
C ASN A 231 5.45 0.22 6.77
N ALA A 232 4.60 -0.72 6.37
CA ALA A 232 4.61 -2.08 6.90
C ALA A 232 5.97 -2.75 6.69
N LEU A 233 6.53 -2.69 5.47
CA LEU A 233 7.81 -3.32 5.14
C LEU A 233 8.98 -2.67 5.86
N VAL A 234 9.00 -1.33 6.02
CA VAL A 234 10.01 -0.62 6.82
C VAL A 234 10.06 -1.17 8.26
N HIS A 235 8.89 -1.35 8.89
CA HIS A 235 8.82 -1.88 10.25
C HIS A 235 9.29 -3.32 10.35
N ILE A 236 8.90 -4.18 9.40
CA ILE A 236 9.33 -5.59 9.39
C ILE A 236 10.85 -5.68 9.20
N VAL A 237 11.40 -4.93 8.23
CA VAL A 237 12.84 -4.91 7.95
C VAL A 237 13.65 -4.38 9.14
N LYS A 238 13.17 -3.30 9.79
CA LYS A 238 13.80 -2.82 11.04
C LYS A 238 13.78 -3.89 12.12
N ASN A 239 12.67 -4.59 12.32
CA ASN A 239 12.59 -5.68 13.29
C ASN A 239 13.56 -6.82 12.95
N ALA A 240 13.67 -7.19 11.67
CA ALA A 240 14.63 -8.20 11.23
C ALA A 240 16.08 -7.79 11.58
N VAL A 241 16.49 -6.56 11.26
CA VAL A 241 17.85 -6.08 11.53
C VAL A 241 18.09 -5.90 13.03
N VAL A 242 17.19 -5.18 13.73
CA VAL A 242 17.41 -4.81 15.15
C VAL A 242 17.23 -6.00 16.09
N HIS A 243 16.21 -6.81 15.86
CA HIS A 243 15.80 -7.87 16.78
C HIS A 243 16.03 -9.28 16.25
N GLY A 244 16.00 -9.49 14.93
CA GLY A 244 16.20 -10.79 14.30
C GLY A 244 17.67 -11.17 14.22
N ILE A 245 18.46 -10.41 13.48
CA ILE A 245 19.90 -10.70 13.23
C ILE A 245 20.69 -10.55 14.52
N GLU A 246 21.56 -11.52 14.82
CA GLU A 246 22.49 -11.50 15.94
C GLU A 246 23.74 -10.66 15.60
N PRO A 247 24.46 -10.12 16.61
CA PRO A 247 25.76 -9.50 16.43
C PRO A 247 26.78 -10.47 15.76
N PRO A 248 27.77 -9.98 15.01
CA PRO A 248 28.72 -10.81 14.26
C PRO A 248 29.39 -11.91 15.10
N GLN A 249 29.84 -11.57 16.29
CA GLN A 249 30.52 -12.52 17.18
C GLN A 249 29.59 -13.63 17.69
N GLU A 250 28.34 -13.28 17.96
CA GLU A 250 27.32 -14.24 18.39
C GLU A 250 26.97 -15.21 17.26
N ARG A 251 26.85 -14.69 16.02
CA ARG A 251 26.61 -15.52 14.83
C ARG A 251 27.72 -16.55 14.63
N ILE A 252 28.97 -16.13 14.71
CA ILE A 252 30.14 -17.03 14.61
C ILE A 252 30.08 -18.12 15.68
N ASN A 253 29.77 -17.75 16.93
CA ASN A 253 29.64 -18.71 18.04
C ASN A 253 28.51 -19.73 17.83
N LEU A 254 27.45 -19.34 17.10
CA LEU A 254 26.33 -20.21 16.71
C LEU A 254 26.63 -21.01 15.43
N GLY A 255 27.80 -20.87 14.83
CA GLY A 255 28.16 -21.54 13.59
C GLY A 255 27.51 -20.95 12.33
N LYS A 256 26.96 -19.71 12.44
CA LYS A 256 26.39 -18.96 11.32
C LYS A 256 27.46 -18.10 10.62
N ASN A 257 27.16 -17.64 9.41
CA ASN A 257 27.97 -16.64 8.74
C ASN A 257 28.00 -15.34 9.58
N GLU A 258 29.14 -14.66 9.63
CA GLU A 258 29.31 -13.39 10.32
C GLU A 258 28.32 -12.32 9.83
N GLU A 259 28.01 -12.34 8.53
CA GLU A 259 27.02 -11.48 7.88
C GLU A 259 25.65 -12.17 7.86
N GLY A 260 24.63 -11.50 8.42
CA GLY A 260 23.25 -11.92 8.34
C GLY A 260 22.62 -11.52 7.02
N ILE A 261 21.49 -12.16 6.67
CA ILE A 261 20.75 -11.90 5.44
C ILE A 261 19.36 -11.42 5.79
N VAL A 262 18.95 -10.32 5.15
CA VAL A 262 17.55 -9.88 5.11
C VAL A 262 17.14 -9.83 3.66
N ARG A 263 16.11 -10.61 3.29
CA ARG A 263 15.63 -10.75 1.91
C ARG A 263 14.19 -10.32 1.80
N ILE A 264 13.86 -9.55 0.75
CA ILE A 264 12.49 -9.30 0.32
C ILE A 264 12.28 -9.97 -1.02
N SER A 265 11.24 -10.83 -1.09
CA SER A 265 10.84 -11.45 -2.36
C SER A 265 9.37 -11.14 -2.64
N SER A 266 8.99 -11.10 -3.92
CA SER A 266 7.58 -10.92 -4.29
C SER A 266 7.25 -11.61 -5.60
N TRP A 267 6.03 -12.16 -5.66
CA TRP A 267 5.47 -12.78 -6.87
C TRP A 267 3.94 -12.67 -6.88
N VAL A 268 3.36 -13.04 -8.00
CA VAL A 268 1.90 -13.16 -8.12
C VAL A 268 1.53 -14.63 -8.06
N GLU A 269 0.63 -14.97 -7.17
CA GLU A 269 0.08 -16.32 -7.02
C GLU A 269 -1.44 -16.27 -7.15
N GLY A 270 -1.93 -16.71 -8.30
CA GLY A 270 -3.36 -16.64 -8.60
C GLY A 270 -3.88 -15.19 -8.56
N ARG A 271 -4.74 -14.92 -7.59
CA ARG A 271 -5.36 -13.58 -7.38
C ARG A 271 -4.69 -12.76 -6.29
N LYS A 272 -3.52 -13.18 -5.83
CA LYS A 272 -2.80 -12.52 -4.75
C LYS A 272 -1.42 -12.08 -5.21
N ILE A 273 -0.98 -10.96 -4.68
CA ILE A 273 0.41 -10.58 -4.63
C ILE A 273 0.93 -11.12 -3.30
N VAL A 274 1.98 -11.91 -3.34
CA VAL A 274 2.67 -12.38 -2.15
C VAL A 274 3.97 -11.60 -2.02
N ILE A 275 4.22 -11.05 -0.84
CA ILE A 275 5.47 -10.36 -0.49
C ILE A 275 6.02 -11.07 0.74
N THR A 276 7.26 -11.52 0.71
CA THR A 276 7.93 -12.09 1.88
C THR A 276 9.09 -11.23 2.32
N VAL A 277 9.28 -11.14 3.63
CA VAL A 277 10.46 -10.57 4.26
C VAL A 277 11.07 -11.65 5.14
N GLU A 278 12.28 -12.07 4.83
CA GLU A 278 12.98 -13.18 5.48
C GLU A 278 14.26 -12.69 6.15
N ASP A 279 14.53 -13.17 7.34
CA ASP A 279 15.82 -13.02 8.03
C ASP A 279 16.36 -14.39 8.44
N ASP A 280 17.69 -14.54 8.50
CA ASP A 280 18.40 -15.72 8.98
C ASP A 280 18.89 -15.56 10.43
N GLY A 281 18.18 -14.72 11.20
CA GLY A 281 18.50 -14.40 12.58
C GLY A 281 18.08 -15.48 13.58
N LYS A 282 17.84 -15.05 14.81
CA LYS A 282 17.51 -15.97 15.94
C LYS A 282 16.08 -16.49 15.95
N GLY A 283 15.21 -15.95 15.08
CA GLY A 283 13.79 -16.27 15.08
C GLY A 283 13.03 -15.65 16.26
N ILE A 284 11.73 -15.95 16.35
CA ILE A 284 10.85 -15.49 17.42
C ILE A 284 10.89 -16.50 18.57
N ASP A 285 11.14 -16.01 19.78
CA ASP A 285 11.16 -16.83 20.99
C ASP A 285 9.76 -16.96 21.58
N PHE A 286 9.10 -18.09 21.34
CA PHE A 286 7.76 -18.37 21.84
C PHE A 286 7.72 -18.53 23.37
N GLU A 287 8.78 -19.01 24.00
CA GLU A 287 8.81 -19.13 25.47
C GLU A 287 8.74 -17.75 26.11
N ARG A 288 9.48 -16.79 25.58
CA ARG A 288 9.40 -15.41 26.04
C ARG A 288 8.03 -14.77 25.83
N ILE A 289 7.34 -15.15 24.74
CA ILE A 289 5.96 -14.71 24.49
C ILE A 289 5.02 -15.30 25.55
N LYS A 290 5.13 -16.59 25.86
CA LYS A 290 4.33 -17.29 26.87
C LYS A 290 4.55 -16.69 28.27
N GLU A 291 5.80 -16.50 28.66
CA GLU A 291 6.14 -15.87 29.94
C GLU A 291 5.48 -14.50 30.08
N LYS A 292 5.51 -13.70 29.03
CA LYS A 292 4.92 -12.37 29.06
C LYS A 292 3.40 -12.42 29.15
N LEU A 293 2.73 -13.34 28.46
CA LEU A 293 1.28 -13.57 28.58
C LEU A 293 0.90 -13.92 30.02
N ILE A 294 1.68 -14.79 30.66
CA ILE A 294 1.48 -15.16 32.07
C ILE A 294 1.62 -13.94 32.99
N GLN A 295 2.65 -13.12 32.76
CA GLN A 295 2.85 -11.87 33.52
C GLN A 295 1.72 -10.88 33.36
N MET A 296 1.08 -10.86 32.17
CA MET A 296 -0.08 -10.03 31.87
C MET A 296 -1.41 -10.62 32.36
N GLY A 297 -1.40 -11.82 32.98
CA GLY A 297 -2.60 -12.53 33.43
C GLY A 297 -3.48 -13.02 32.28
N ARG A 298 -2.90 -13.21 31.08
CA ARG A 298 -3.63 -13.70 29.88
C ARG A 298 -3.43 -15.20 29.73
N GLU A 299 -4.42 -15.87 29.19
CA GLU A 299 -4.30 -17.30 28.83
C GLU A 299 -3.22 -17.51 27.77
N VAL A 300 -2.44 -18.57 27.96
CA VAL A 300 -1.39 -18.98 27.03
C VAL A 300 -1.98 -19.97 26.03
N PRO A 301 -2.10 -19.62 24.76
CA PRO A 301 -2.55 -20.57 23.73
C PRO A 301 -1.64 -21.79 23.65
N GLN A 302 -2.26 -22.96 23.44
CA GLN A 302 -1.52 -24.22 23.26
C GLN A 302 -0.95 -24.39 21.86
N ASN A 303 -1.49 -23.64 20.88
CA ASN A 303 -1.12 -23.73 19.48
C ASN A 303 -0.14 -22.60 19.11
N GLU A 304 0.98 -22.95 18.50
CA GLU A 304 1.99 -21.99 18.02
C GLU A 304 1.41 -20.97 17.02
N LYS A 305 0.43 -21.38 16.21
CA LYS A 305 -0.24 -20.47 15.25
C LYS A 305 -1.01 -19.34 15.97
N GLU A 306 -1.58 -19.65 17.12
CA GLU A 306 -2.28 -18.64 17.93
C GLU A 306 -1.27 -17.75 18.65
N LEU A 307 -0.15 -18.30 19.14
CA LEU A 307 0.94 -17.52 19.73
C LEU A 307 1.54 -16.53 18.72
N VAL A 308 1.70 -16.94 17.48
CA VAL A 308 2.13 -16.10 16.37
C VAL A 308 1.18 -14.92 16.16
N GLN A 309 -0.13 -15.11 16.30
CA GLN A 309 -1.09 -14.01 16.12
C GLN A 309 -0.98 -12.95 17.22
N ILE A 310 -0.52 -13.34 18.42
CA ILE A 310 -0.37 -12.44 19.55
C ILE A 310 0.69 -11.36 19.32
N ILE A 311 1.72 -11.63 18.51
CA ILE A 311 2.74 -10.61 18.20
C ILE A 311 2.17 -9.40 17.45
N PHE A 312 1.01 -9.58 16.81
CA PHE A 312 0.27 -8.52 16.14
C PHE A 312 -0.80 -7.85 17.03
N ASP A 313 -0.93 -8.25 18.30
CA ASP A 313 -1.86 -7.63 19.25
C ASP A 313 -1.36 -6.23 19.66
N PRO A 314 -2.19 -5.18 19.61
CA PRO A 314 -1.81 -3.81 19.98
C PRO A 314 -1.27 -3.67 21.40
N PHE A 315 -1.67 -4.55 22.31
CA PHE A 315 -1.26 -4.53 23.72
C PHE A 315 -0.07 -5.46 24.01
N PHE A 316 0.50 -6.11 22.98
CA PHE A 316 1.61 -7.02 23.15
C PHE A 316 2.89 -6.42 22.56
N SER A 317 3.80 -5.96 23.44
CA SER A 317 5.15 -5.56 23.07
C SER A 317 6.16 -6.28 23.94
N THR A 318 7.18 -6.90 23.38
CA THR A 318 8.25 -7.57 24.14
C THR A 318 9.26 -6.58 24.75
N LYS A 319 9.15 -5.28 24.48
CA LYS A 319 10.01 -4.25 25.09
C LYS A 319 9.59 -3.97 26.52
N GLU A 320 10.54 -4.06 27.46
CA GLU A 320 10.34 -3.77 28.90
C GLU A 320 10.31 -2.26 29.23
N LYS A 321 10.80 -1.43 28.33
CA LYS A 321 10.74 0.04 28.44
C LYS A 321 10.31 0.62 27.10
N ALA A 322 9.29 1.46 27.13
CA ALA A 322 9.10 2.44 26.07
C ALA A 322 10.32 3.35 26.09
N ASP A 323 11.21 3.23 25.10
CA ASP A 323 12.28 4.20 24.92
C ASP A 323 11.65 5.58 24.73
N LEU A 324 11.87 6.45 25.71
CA LEU A 324 11.40 7.84 25.77
C LEU A 324 11.98 8.73 24.63
N GLY A 325 12.75 8.17 23.73
CA GLY A 325 13.45 8.89 22.65
C GLY A 325 13.13 8.47 21.21
N GLY A 326 12.25 7.52 21.01
CA GLY A 326 11.86 7.10 19.64
C GLY A 326 10.36 6.93 19.58
N GLY A 327 9.72 7.67 18.68
CA GLY A 327 8.28 7.80 18.49
C GLY A 327 7.48 6.55 18.83
N ARG A 328 6.27 6.76 19.32
CA ARG A 328 5.26 5.79 19.79
C ARG A 328 5.48 4.43 19.18
N GLY A 329 5.71 3.39 20.02
CA GLY A 329 6.01 2.03 19.60
C GLY A 329 5.05 1.49 18.55
N VAL A 330 5.33 1.82 17.30
CA VAL A 330 4.67 1.25 16.12
C VAL A 330 5.16 -0.20 16.08
N GLY A 331 4.46 -1.07 16.80
CA GLY A 331 4.76 -2.48 16.86
C GLY A 331 4.21 -3.22 15.64
N LEU A 332 4.34 -4.53 15.64
CA LEU A 332 3.78 -5.40 14.60
C LEU A 332 2.25 -5.27 14.47
N SER A 333 1.56 -4.75 15.48
CA SER A 333 0.13 -4.41 15.41
C SER A 333 -0.19 -3.37 14.33
N SER A 334 0.64 -2.32 14.23
CA SER A 334 0.46 -1.30 13.18
C SER A 334 0.77 -1.85 11.80
N VAL A 335 1.75 -2.77 11.70
CA VAL A 335 2.01 -3.47 10.43
C VAL A 335 0.76 -4.22 9.96
N LYS A 336 0.10 -4.94 10.87
CA LYS A 336 -1.15 -5.64 10.56
C LYS A 336 -2.23 -4.66 10.10
N THR A 337 -2.41 -3.56 10.82
CA THR A 337 -3.38 -2.51 10.45
C THR A 337 -3.09 -1.93 9.06
N PHE A 338 -1.83 -1.63 8.73
CA PHE A 338 -1.46 -1.12 7.40
C PHE A 338 -1.80 -2.12 6.29
N ILE A 339 -1.51 -3.40 6.50
CA ILE A 339 -1.79 -4.43 5.50
C ILE A 339 -3.29 -4.70 5.36
N GLU A 340 -4.03 -4.74 6.46
CA GLU A 340 -5.49 -4.90 6.44
C GLU A 340 -6.19 -3.70 5.78
N SER A 341 -5.70 -2.47 6.00
CA SER A 341 -6.21 -1.28 5.30
C SER A 341 -5.98 -1.33 3.78
N ALA A 342 -4.92 -2.04 3.35
CA ALA A 342 -4.66 -2.33 1.95
C ALA A 342 -5.50 -3.50 1.39
N GLY A 343 -6.38 -4.08 2.20
CA GLY A 343 -7.21 -5.24 1.84
C GLY A 343 -6.45 -6.57 1.85
N GLY A 344 -5.30 -6.62 2.53
CA GLY A 344 -4.44 -7.79 2.60
C GLY A 344 -4.49 -8.52 3.94
N SER A 345 -3.62 -9.50 4.08
CA SER A 345 -3.36 -10.24 5.31
C SER A 345 -1.86 -10.42 5.54
N ILE A 346 -1.47 -10.61 6.79
CA ILE A 346 -0.09 -10.87 7.17
C ILE A 346 -0.01 -12.08 8.08
N GLY A 347 0.99 -12.93 7.81
CA GLY A 347 1.38 -14.06 8.64
C GLY A 347 2.88 -14.07 8.91
N VAL A 348 3.33 -14.94 9.80
CA VAL A 348 4.75 -15.18 10.05
C VAL A 348 5.01 -16.66 10.29
N GLU A 349 6.09 -17.12 9.70
CA GLU A 349 6.71 -18.42 9.94
C GLU A 349 8.05 -18.15 10.62
N THR A 350 8.39 -18.91 11.64
CA THR A 350 9.65 -18.70 12.35
C THR A 350 10.13 -20.00 12.99
N GLU A 351 11.45 -20.14 13.07
CA GLU A 351 12.10 -21.25 13.76
C GLU A 351 13.26 -20.70 14.58
N LYS A 352 13.30 -21.06 15.86
CA LYS A 352 14.34 -20.58 16.78
C LYS A 352 15.73 -20.97 16.25
N GLY A 353 16.60 -19.98 16.11
CA GLY A 353 17.96 -20.12 15.59
C GLY A 353 18.08 -20.13 14.07
N LYS A 354 16.97 -20.18 13.31
CA LYS A 354 17.00 -20.18 11.85
C LYS A 354 16.47 -18.89 11.21
N GLY A 355 15.70 -18.11 11.96
CA GLY A 355 15.19 -16.83 11.49
C GLY A 355 13.66 -16.76 11.43
N SER A 356 13.17 -15.71 10.77
CA SER A 356 11.74 -15.47 10.61
C SER A 356 11.41 -15.11 9.17
N ARG A 357 10.20 -15.44 8.74
CA ARG A 357 9.64 -15.13 7.43
C ARG A 357 8.26 -14.53 7.60
N PHE A 358 8.14 -13.24 7.35
CA PHE A 358 6.86 -12.57 7.28
C PHE A 358 6.27 -12.73 5.89
N ILE A 359 4.99 -13.09 5.80
CA ILE A 359 4.28 -13.33 4.55
C ILE A 359 3.12 -12.37 4.49
N ILE A 360 3.14 -11.47 3.51
CA ILE A 360 2.09 -10.50 3.23
C ILE A 360 1.37 -10.94 1.98
N GLU A 361 0.06 -11.09 2.06
CA GLU A 361 -0.79 -11.36 0.91
C GLU A 361 -1.67 -10.12 0.65
N LEU A 362 -1.63 -9.62 -0.57
CA LEU A 362 -2.44 -8.50 -1.03
C LEU A 362 -3.30 -8.94 -2.21
N PRO A 363 -4.48 -8.36 -2.42
CA PRO A 363 -5.23 -8.63 -3.63
C PRO A 363 -4.46 -8.18 -4.86
N SER A 364 -4.33 -9.04 -5.85
CA SER A 364 -3.69 -8.68 -7.12
C SER A 364 -4.49 -7.59 -7.82
N THR A 365 -3.79 -6.60 -8.34
CA THR A 365 -4.41 -5.51 -9.11
C THR A 365 -4.84 -5.97 -10.51
N LYS A 366 -4.37 -7.13 -10.94
CA LYS A 366 -4.58 -7.62 -12.30
C LYS A 366 -4.76 -9.13 -12.28
N VAL A 367 -6.00 -9.55 -12.19
CA VAL A 367 -6.36 -10.94 -12.47
C VAL A 367 -6.96 -10.98 -13.86
N TRP A 368 -6.23 -11.59 -14.79
CA TRP A 368 -6.69 -11.84 -16.14
C TRP A 368 -7.04 -13.31 -16.29
N GLU A 369 -8.21 -13.57 -16.83
CA GLU A 369 -8.62 -14.91 -17.20
C GLU A 369 -8.87 -14.98 -18.67
N LYS A 370 -8.36 -16.03 -19.31
CA LYS A 370 -8.71 -16.35 -20.69
C LYS A 370 -10.07 -16.97 -20.71
N VAL A 371 -11.02 -16.25 -21.28
CA VAL A 371 -12.40 -16.73 -21.39
C VAL A 371 -12.88 -16.71 -22.84
N MET A 372 -13.81 -17.58 -23.11
CA MET A 372 -14.63 -17.58 -24.32
C MET A 372 -15.95 -16.93 -23.99
N ILE A 373 -16.33 -15.88 -24.72
CA ILE A 373 -17.60 -15.20 -24.57
C ILE A 373 -18.58 -15.81 -25.59
N LEU A 374 -19.75 -16.14 -25.11
CA LEU A 374 -20.79 -16.88 -25.79
C LEU A 374 -22.11 -16.12 -25.65
N ARG A 375 -22.96 -16.18 -26.65
CA ARG A 375 -24.26 -15.54 -26.66
C ARG A 375 -25.38 -16.56 -26.85
N SER A 376 -26.47 -16.38 -26.10
CA SER A 376 -27.71 -17.09 -26.28
C SER A 376 -28.89 -16.12 -26.18
N GLY A 377 -29.55 -15.86 -27.27
CA GLY A 377 -30.56 -14.81 -27.36
C GLY A 377 -29.99 -13.43 -27.07
N ILE A 378 -30.58 -12.76 -26.06
CA ILE A 378 -30.12 -11.46 -25.59
C ILE A 378 -29.05 -11.56 -24.46
N SER A 379 -28.77 -12.74 -23.96
CA SER A 379 -27.89 -12.97 -22.82
C SER A 379 -26.49 -13.32 -23.28
N THR A 380 -25.50 -12.75 -22.59
CA THR A 380 -24.06 -12.97 -22.84
C THR A 380 -23.47 -13.71 -21.63
N TYR A 381 -22.67 -14.70 -21.90
CA TYR A 381 -22.05 -15.58 -20.91
C TYR A 381 -20.57 -15.73 -21.20
N ALA A 382 -19.80 -16.15 -20.19
CA ALA A 382 -18.41 -16.49 -20.39
C ALA A 382 -18.07 -17.84 -19.77
N VAL A 383 -17.13 -18.52 -20.37
CA VAL A 383 -16.53 -19.75 -19.85
C VAL A 383 -15.00 -19.64 -19.91
N ARG A 384 -14.30 -20.13 -18.88
CA ARG A 384 -12.83 -20.14 -18.93
C ARG A 384 -12.35 -21.08 -20.02
N ILE A 385 -11.43 -20.63 -20.85
CA ILE A 385 -10.86 -21.47 -21.92
C ILE A 385 -10.21 -22.74 -21.33
N LEU A 386 -9.60 -22.62 -20.15
CA LEU A 386 -8.99 -23.74 -19.43
C LEU A 386 -10.00 -24.84 -19.04
N ASP A 387 -11.27 -24.49 -18.86
CA ASP A 387 -12.32 -25.45 -18.47
C ASP A 387 -13.03 -26.05 -19.68
N VAL A 388 -12.80 -25.51 -20.87
CA VAL A 388 -13.40 -26.04 -22.11
C VAL A 388 -12.68 -27.32 -22.52
N LYS A 389 -13.44 -28.39 -22.70
CA LYS A 389 -12.97 -29.67 -23.24
C LYS A 389 -13.08 -29.67 -24.75
N ASN A 390 -14.19 -29.23 -25.27
CA ASN A 390 -14.49 -29.24 -26.71
C ASN A 390 -15.53 -28.18 -27.05
N VAL A 391 -15.44 -27.60 -28.26
CA VAL A 391 -16.46 -26.77 -28.89
C VAL A 391 -16.86 -27.42 -30.19
N LYS A 392 -18.13 -27.72 -30.37
CA LYS A 392 -18.69 -28.32 -31.59
C LYS A 392 -19.73 -27.37 -32.18
N LEU A 393 -19.78 -27.31 -33.49
CA LEU A 393 -20.97 -26.85 -34.18
C LEU A 393 -22.05 -27.92 -33.96
N TYR A 394 -23.24 -27.49 -33.54
CA TYR A 394 -24.36 -28.40 -33.42
C TYR A 394 -24.97 -28.53 -34.82
N GLU A 395 -24.73 -29.70 -35.42
CA GLU A 395 -25.39 -30.13 -36.62
C GLU A 395 -26.71 -30.83 -36.21
N GLY A 396 -27.74 -29.99 -35.93
CA GLY A 396 -29.07 -30.55 -35.63
C GLY A 396 -29.73 -31.08 -36.89
N GLU A 397 -30.63 -32.07 -36.73
CA GLU A 397 -31.49 -32.56 -37.82
C GLU A 397 -32.20 -31.38 -38.50
N GLU A 398 -32.22 -31.35 -39.83
CA GLU A 398 -32.49 -30.24 -40.74
C GLU A 398 -33.82 -29.47 -40.56
N ASN A 399 -34.66 -29.78 -39.57
CA ASN A 399 -36.02 -29.24 -39.53
C ASN A 399 -36.43 -28.34 -38.37
N CYS A 400 -35.57 -28.08 -37.39
CA CYS A 400 -36.02 -27.34 -36.19
C CYS A 400 -35.08 -26.34 -35.57
N ILE A 401 -33.86 -26.06 -36.05
CA ILE A 401 -32.91 -25.19 -35.39
C ILE A 401 -32.21 -24.25 -36.39
N PRO A 402 -32.11 -22.92 -36.09
CA PRO A 402 -31.36 -21.99 -36.95
C PRO A 402 -29.88 -22.45 -37.04
N SER A 403 -29.35 -22.46 -38.26
CA SER A 403 -27.95 -22.74 -38.55
C SER A 403 -27.05 -21.83 -37.69
N GLY A 404 -26.21 -22.41 -36.84
CA GLY A 404 -25.19 -21.66 -36.14
C GLY A 404 -25.12 -21.86 -34.60
N GLN A 405 -25.74 -22.87 -34.04
CA GLN A 405 -25.61 -23.14 -32.61
C GLN A 405 -24.30 -23.84 -32.30
N PHE A 406 -23.64 -23.39 -31.22
CA PHE A 406 -22.43 -23.98 -30.71
C PHE A 406 -22.72 -24.75 -29.39
N GLU A 407 -22.16 -25.93 -29.27
CA GLU A 407 -22.15 -26.70 -28.05
C GLU A 407 -20.77 -26.61 -27.41
N VAL A 408 -20.72 -26.08 -26.20
CA VAL A 408 -19.48 -26.02 -25.40
C VAL A 408 -19.55 -27.07 -24.31
N VAL A 409 -18.64 -28.01 -24.37
CA VAL A 409 -18.50 -29.08 -23.37
C VAL A 409 -17.37 -28.72 -22.43
N LEU A 410 -17.66 -28.63 -21.14
CA LEU A 410 -16.66 -28.39 -20.10
C LEU A 410 -15.99 -29.68 -19.64
N LYS A 411 -14.82 -29.56 -19.00
CA LYS A 411 -14.05 -30.71 -18.49
C LYS A 411 -14.79 -31.51 -17.43
N ASN A 412 -15.69 -30.88 -16.67
CA ASN A 412 -16.56 -31.54 -15.68
C ASN A 412 -17.75 -32.30 -16.31
N GLY A 413 -17.89 -32.27 -17.63
CA GLY A 413 -18.98 -32.91 -18.35
C GLY A 413 -20.21 -32.05 -18.56
N ALA A 414 -20.25 -30.81 -17.99
CA ALA A 414 -21.34 -29.87 -18.26
C ALA A 414 -21.31 -29.46 -19.75
N CYS A 415 -22.51 -29.35 -20.33
CA CYS A 415 -22.70 -29.03 -21.72
C CYS A 415 -23.65 -27.87 -21.85
N TYR A 416 -23.23 -26.81 -22.57
CA TYR A 416 -24.01 -25.59 -22.77
C TYR A 416 -24.15 -25.31 -24.27
N ARG A 417 -25.34 -24.87 -24.68
CA ARG A 417 -25.63 -24.51 -26.06
C ARG A 417 -25.76 -22.99 -26.18
N PHE A 418 -25.16 -22.45 -27.23
CA PHE A 418 -25.13 -21.02 -27.49
C PHE A 418 -25.41 -20.75 -28.99
N ASP A 419 -26.06 -19.62 -29.24
CA ASP A 419 -26.40 -19.24 -30.60
C ASP A 419 -25.19 -18.76 -31.39
N THR A 420 -24.21 -18.18 -30.69
CA THR A 420 -23.02 -17.59 -31.33
C THR A 420 -21.81 -17.67 -30.40
N LYS A 421 -20.66 -18.08 -30.94
CA LYS A 421 -19.34 -17.86 -30.34
C LYS A 421 -18.93 -16.44 -30.69
N VAL A 422 -18.60 -15.65 -29.70
CA VAL A 422 -18.37 -14.25 -29.91
C VAL A 422 -16.90 -13.92 -29.94
N VAL A 423 -16.20 -14.14 -28.86
CA VAL A 423 -14.80 -13.74 -28.72
C VAL A 423 -14.07 -14.66 -27.76
N GLU A 424 -12.81 -14.95 -28.08
CA GLU A 424 -11.84 -15.47 -27.13
C GLU A 424 -10.86 -14.37 -26.77
N GLY A 425 -10.55 -14.21 -25.47
CA GLY A 425 -9.63 -13.17 -25.03
C GLY A 425 -9.34 -13.23 -23.54
N GLU A 426 -8.45 -12.35 -23.13
CA GLU A 426 -8.13 -12.12 -21.73
C GLU A 426 -8.97 -10.97 -21.19
N PHE A 427 -9.67 -11.22 -20.10
CA PHE A 427 -10.57 -10.24 -19.48
C PHE A 427 -10.27 -10.10 -17.98
N VAL A 428 -10.52 -8.89 -17.47
CA VAL A 428 -10.34 -8.60 -16.04
C VAL A 428 -11.42 -9.31 -15.24
N VAL A 429 -11.00 -9.99 -14.19
CA VAL A 429 -11.90 -10.59 -13.23
C VAL A 429 -12.39 -9.52 -12.28
N LEU A 430 -13.71 -9.41 -12.13
CA LEU A 430 -14.36 -8.57 -11.13
C LEU A 430 -14.48 -9.34 -9.81
N GLU A 431 -14.28 -8.66 -8.69
CA GLU A 431 -14.74 -9.13 -7.40
C GLU A 431 -16.25 -9.34 -7.49
N ASN A 432 -16.74 -10.49 -7.02
CA ASN A 432 -18.13 -10.93 -7.20
C ASN A 432 -19.13 -9.86 -6.73
N PRO A 433 -19.72 -9.06 -7.62
CA PRO A 433 -20.66 -7.99 -7.25
C PRO A 433 -22.03 -8.55 -6.81
N PHE A 434 -22.30 -9.84 -7.12
CA PHE A 434 -23.59 -10.47 -6.86
C PHE A 434 -23.39 -11.87 -6.26
N LYS A 435 -23.63 -12.01 -4.97
CA LYS A 435 -23.58 -13.30 -4.23
C LYS A 435 -24.73 -14.28 -4.56
N ILE A 436 -25.47 -14.05 -5.66
CA ILE A 436 -26.82 -14.64 -5.85
C ILE A 436 -26.80 -15.92 -6.69
N PHE A 437 -25.70 -16.27 -7.34
CA PHE A 437 -25.69 -17.40 -8.30
C PHE A 437 -24.67 -18.46 -7.91
N ASP A 438 -25.16 -19.63 -7.51
CA ASP A 438 -24.32 -20.77 -7.08
C ASP A 438 -23.45 -21.38 -8.20
N ASN A 439 -23.83 -21.18 -9.46
CA ASN A 439 -23.14 -21.73 -10.66
C ASN A 439 -22.13 -20.75 -11.24
N VAL A 440 -21.96 -19.55 -10.70
CA VAL A 440 -21.01 -18.57 -11.19
C VAL A 440 -19.72 -18.67 -10.38
N ALA A 441 -18.59 -18.84 -11.08
CA ALA A 441 -17.26 -18.91 -10.45
C ALA A 441 -16.79 -17.50 -10.07
N PHE A 442 -16.95 -16.55 -10.99
CA PHE A 442 -16.60 -15.15 -10.86
C PHE A 442 -17.25 -14.36 -11.99
N TRP A 443 -17.06 -13.06 -11.97
CA TRP A 443 -17.52 -12.15 -13.01
C TRP A 443 -16.32 -11.57 -13.74
N ILE A 444 -16.49 -11.25 -15.00
CA ILE A 444 -15.49 -10.52 -15.79
C ILE A 444 -16.06 -9.18 -16.23
N ASP A 445 -15.19 -8.20 -16.39
CA ASP A 445 -15.55 -6.94 -17.03
C ASP A 445 -15.43 -7.14 -18.56
N PHE A 446 -16.57 -7.26 -19.20
CA PHE A 446 -16.65 -7.23 -20.65
C PHE A 446 -17.31 -5.93 -21.08
N LEU A 447 -16.50 -4.97 -21.52
CA LEU A 447 -16.99 -3.69 -22.05
C LEU A 447 -17.81 -2.87 -21.05
N GLY A 448 -17.44 -2.91 -19.76
CA GLY A 448 -18.16 -2.24 -18.70
C GLY A 448 -19.39 -2.96 -18.18
N MET A 449 -19.65 -4.18 -18.66
CA MET A 449 -20.71 -5.02 -18.15
C MET A 449 -20.15 -6.22 -17.40
N PRO A 450 -20.65 -6.51 -16.21
CA PRO A 450 -20.31 -7.73 -15.52
C PRO A 450 -20.94 -8.94 -16.23
N ILE A 451 -20.08 -9.83 -16.76
CA ILE A 451 -20.51 -11.08 -17.36
C ILE A 451 -20.18 -12.23 -16.43
N PRO A 452 -21.13 -13.11 -16.11
CA PRO A 452 -20.90 -14.26 -15.28
C PRO A 452 -20.03 -15.30 -16.00
N VAL A 453 -19.02 -15.82 -15.29
CA VAL A 453 -18.22 -16.96 -15.72
C VAL A 453 -18.69 -18.18 -14.95
N PHE A 454 -19.13 -19.19 -15.66
CA PHE A 454 -19.67 -20.41 -15.04
C PHE A 454 -18.57 -21.22 -14.35
N LYS A 455 -18.96 -21.89 -13.25
CA LYS A 455 -18.14 -22.90 -12.58
C LYS A 455 -17.99 -24.11 -13.50
N SER A 456 -16.76 -24.57 -13.63
CA SER A 456 -16.43 -25.84 -14.28
C SER A 456 -16.78 -27.02 -13.41
#